data_efca0cb36b17c2cf7895034d912f094d
#
_entry.id   efca0cb36b17c2cf7895034d912f094d
#
_cell.length_a   1.000
_cell.length_b   1.000
_cell.length_c   1.000
_cell.angle_alpha   90.00
_cell.angle_beta   90.00
_cell.angle_gamma   90.00
#
_symmetry.space_group_name_H-M   'P 1'
#
loop_
_entity.id
_entity.type
_entity.pdbx_description
1 polymer ?
#
loop_
_entity_poly.entity_id
_entity_poly.type
_entity_poly.pdbx_seq_one_letter_code
_entity_poly.pdbx_strand_id
1 'polypeptide(L)'
;MAEWLYEKGLGENRALLLDGGHAVEAHLEVFPGPLQPGDVLSMRVIEIQVQGRRGIVRLSAPDDAPDTNPDFEAILEPLPERTSLKSEVLVEIVREPIFDGRVHKRAKARPAAPDAVPGGASALRDRIEATDHPIRTVEPYGPDLLEEAGWSEIIEQAETGQIDFPGGSLSIIPTQAMTLIDVDGWLDADALALAAAEAAGRAIRLFGIGGSTVIDFPTVSNKDARKKVADAVMAGVGEGAEATAVNGFGVMQII
;
A
#
# COMPACT_ATOMS: atom_id res chain seq x y z
N MET A 1 -8.98 20.97 9.94
CA MET A 1 -8.03 21.25 8.85
C MET A 1 -6.98 20.16 8.94
N ALA A 2 -6.79 19.44 7.85
CA ALA A 2 -5.84 18.34 7.85
C ALA A 2 -4.39 18.87 7.90
N GLU A 3 -3.51 18.18 8.65
CA GLU A 3 -2.08 18.47 8.75
C GLU A 3 -1.28 17.17 8.84
N TRP A 4 -0.07 17.18 8.29
CA TRP A 4 0.90 16.10 8.46
C TRP A 4 1.70 16.26 9.75
N LEU A 5 1.76 15.20 10.54
CA LEU A 5 2.84 14.98 11.50
C LEU A 5 3.95 14.19 10.79
N TYR A 6 5.16 14.68 10.79
CA TYR A 6 6.32 14.02 10.18
C TYR A 6 7.47 13.92 11.15
N GLU A 7 8.00 12.73 11.32
CA GLU A 7 9.21 12.47 12.13
C GLU A 7 10.29 11.83 11.27
N LYS A 8 11.52 12.35 11.40
CA LYS A 8 12.70 11.77 10.79
C LYS A 8 13.48 10.97 11.85
N GLY A 9 13.45 9.64 11.73
CA GLY A 9 14.16 8.72 12.63
C GLY A 9 15.52 8.27 12.08
N LEU A 10 16.22 7.40 12.83
CA LEU A 10 17.53 6.85 12.43
C LEU A 10 17.41 5.70 11.43
N GLY A 11 16.40 4.86 11.53
CA GLY A 11 16.18 3.70 10.67
C GLY A 11 14.89 3.79 9.86
N GLU A 12 14.08 4.79 10.15
CA GLU A 12 12.76 4.98 9.51
C GLU A 12 12.32 6.44 9.59
N ASN A 13 11.46 6.82 8.64
CA ASN A 13 10.67 8.05 8.75
C ASN A 13 9.20 7.68 8.90
N ARG A 14 8.48 8.43 9.74
CA ARG A 14 7.05 8.20 10.02
C ARG A 14 6.24 9.43 9.66
N ALA A 15 5.05 9.24 9.09
CA ALA A 15 4.13 10.35 8.86
C ALA A 15 2.68 9.94 9.08
N LEU A 16 1.89 10.81 9.71
CA LEU A 16 0.45 10.71 9.86
C LEU A 16 -0.22 11.95 9.31
N LEU A 17 -1.22 11.78 8.45
CA LEU A 17 -2.15 12.86 8.13
C LEU A 17 -3.28 12.85 9.15
N LEU A 18 -3.41 13.94 9.90
CA LEU A 18 -4.50 14.13 10.85
C LEU A 18 -5.57 15.03 10.25
N ASP A 19 -6.83 14.62 10.34
CA ASP A 19 -7.98 15.50 10.10
C ASP A 19 -8.92 15.47 11.30
N GLY A 20 -9.20 16.66 11.85
CA GLY A 20 -9.96 16.78 13.08
C GLY A 20 -9.35 16.06 14.28
N GLY A 21 -8.04 15.83 14.28
CA GLY A 21 -7.30 15.11 15.33
C GLY A 21 -7.29 13.59 15.18
N HIS A 22 -7.86 13.05 14.10
CA HIS A 22 -7.85 11.60 13.80
C HIS A 22 -6.93 11.30 12.63
N ALA A 23 -6.15 10.21 12.72
CA ALA A 23 -5.33 9.74 11.63
C ALA A 23 -6.19 9.26 10.45
N VAL A 24 -5.92 9.80 9.25
CA VAL A 24 -6.61 9.43 8.01
C VAL A 24 -5.68 8.82 6.96
N GLU A 25 -4.36 9.05 7.09
CA GLU A 25 -3.32 8.38 6.29
C GLU A 25 -2.10 8.14 7.18
N ALA A 26 -1.46 6.98 7.02
CA ALA A 26 -0.25 6.60 7.74
C ALA A 26 0.81 6.12 6.75
N HIS A 27 2.02 6.62 6.90
CA HIS A 27 3.16 6.25 6.07
C HIS A 27 4.38 5.93 6.90
N LEU A 28 5.03 4.83 6.54
CA LEU A 28 6.30 4.37 7.10
C LEU A 28 7.31 4.22 5.97
N GLU A 29 8.48 4.83 6.11
CA GLU A 29 9.62 4.68 5.21
C GLU A 29 10.80 4.12 5.99
N VAL A 30 11.22 2.90 5.69
CA VAL A 30 12.27 2.16 6.41
C VAL A 30 13.59 2.18 5.62
N PHE A 31 14.73 2.24 6.30
CA PHE A 31 16.07 2.28 5.68
C PHE A 31 16.97 1.13 6.15
N PRO A 32 17.60 0.36 5.24
CA PRO A 32 17.29 0.27 3.81
C PRO A 32 15.92 -0.35 3.57
N GLY A 33 15.15 0.26 2.69
CA GLY A 33 13.83 -0.24 2.30
C GLY A 33 13.88 -1.26 1.16
N PRO A 34 12.80 -2.01 0.92
CA PRO A 34 12.62 -2.82 -0.27
C PRO A 34 12.50 -1.92 -1.51
N LEU A 35 12.51 -2.56 -2.70
CA LEU A 35 12.27 -1.85 -3.97
C LEU A 35 10.89 -1.19 -3.95
N GLN A 36 10.84 0.11 -4.25
CA GLN A 36 9.60 0.89 -4.23
C GLN A 36 9.17 1.35 -5.63
N PRO A 37 7.86 1.46 -5.92
CA PRO A 37 7.37 2.04 -7.16
C PRO A 37 7.96 3.44 -7.38
N GLY A 38 8.51 3.68 -8.58
CA GLY A 38 9.20 4.92 -8.94
C GLY A 38 10.72 4.89 -8.74
N ASP A 39 11.29 3.86 -8.10
CA ASP A 39 12.75 3.66 -8.09
C ASP A 39 13.26 3.47 -9.52
N VAL A 40 14.30 4.22 -9.89
CA VAL A 40 15.03 4.05 -11.15
C VAL A 40 16.44 3.54 -10.83
N LEU A 41 16.67 2.25 -11.05
CA LEU A 41 17.84 1.55 -10.55
C LEU A 41 18.57 0.79 -11.66
N SER A 42 19.91 0.74 -11.58
CA SER A 42 20.69 -0.22 -12.37
C SER A 42 20.63 -1.58 -11.71
N MET A 43 20.05 -2.55 -12.40
CA MET A 43 19.86 -3.91 -11.89
C MET A 43 20.51 -4.93 -12.81
N ARG A 44 21.10 -5.97 -12.20
CA ARG A 44 21.76 -7.07 -12.92
C ARG A 44 20.76 -8.15 -13.32
N VAL A 45 20.80 -8.56 -14.58
CA VAL A 45 20.00 -9.68 -15.08
C VAL A 45 20.55 -11.00 -14.53
N ILE A 46 19.76 -11.66 -13.69
CA ILE A 46 20.13 -12.95 -13.05
C ILE A 46 19.48 -14.16 -13.72
N GLU A 47 18.36 -13.96 -14.42
CA GLU A 47 17.65 -15.01 -15.14
C GLU A 47 16.94 -14.44 -16.37
N ILE A 48 16.97 -15.18 -17.47
CA ILE A 48 16.18 -14.90 -18.67
C ILE A 48 15.13 -15.99 -18.80
N GLN A 49 13.88 -15.69 -18.50
CA GLN A 49 12.77 -16.64 -18.61
C GLN A 49 12.25 -16.75 -20.04
N VAL A 50 12.07 -15.62 -20.71
CA VAL A 50 11.67 -15.53 -22.12
C VAL A 50 12.46 -14.39 -22.77
N GLN A 51 13.33 -14.71 -23.73
CA GLN A 51 14.13 -13.70 -24.43
C GLN A 51 13.24 -12.62 -25.07
N GLY A 52 13.64 -11.36 -24.89
CA GLY A 52 12.89 -10.20 -25.40
C GLY A 52 11.57 -9.92 -24.67
N ARG A 53 11.16 -10.73 -23.71
CA ARG A 53 9.90 -10.58 -23.03
C ARG A 53 10.01 -10.49 -21.52
N ARG A 54 10.71 -11.44 -20.87
CA ARG A 54 10.67 -11.54 -19.40
C ARG A 54 11.97 -12.08 -18.83
N GLY A 55 12.47 -11.41 -17.81
CA GLY A 55 13.63 -11.83 -17.04
C GLY A 55 13.48 -11.47 -15.56
N ILE A 56 14.44 -11.93 -14.77
CA ILE A 56 14.58 -11.52 -13.36
C ILE A 56 15.83 -10.69 -13.27
N VAL A 57 15.71 -9.55 -12.63
CA VAL A 57 16.80 -8.63 -12.32
C VAL A 57 16.96 -8.50 -10.83
N ARG A 58 18.18 -8.24 -10.38
CA ARG A 58 18.52 -8.04 -8.97
C ARG A 58 19.31 -6.75 -8.81
N LEU A 59 19.02 -5.99 -7.76
CA LEU A 59 19.84 -4.84 -7.39
C LEU A 59 21.27 -5.34 -7.08
N SER A 60 22.26 -4.74 -7.71
CA SER A 60 23.65 -5.07 -7.46
C SER A 60 24.02 -4.64 -6.04
N ALA A 61 24.17 -5.63 -5.16
CA ALA A 61 24.72 -5.38 -3.83
C ALA A 61 26.21 -5.03 -3.92
N PRO A 62 26.78 -4.27 -2.97
CA PRO A 62 28.21 -4.24 -2.76
C PRO A 62 28.74 -5.68 -2.61
N ASP A 63 29.95 -5.93 -3.10
CA ASP A 63 30.55 -7.27 -3.27
C ASP A 63 30.51 -8.20 -2.02
N ASP A 64 30.18 -7.68 -0.84
CA ASP A 64 30.18 -8.40 0.44
C ASP A 64 28.78 -8.72 1.00
N ALA A 65 27.67 -8.38 0.32
CA ALA A 65 26.32 -8.66 0.82
C ALA A 65 25.84 -10.07 0.41
N PRO A 66 25.11 -10.80 1.30
CA PRO A 66 24.57 -12.11 0.95
C PRO A 66 23.59 -12.01 -0.23
N ASP A 67 23.88 -12.79 -1.27
CA ASP A 67 23.38 -12.70 -2.65
C ASP A 67 21.92 -13.20 -2.85
N THR A 68 21.08 -13.28 -1.82
CA THR A 68 19.81 -14.02 -1.90
C THR A 68 18.58 -13.37 -1.28
N ASN A 69 18.55 -12.05 -1.06
CA ASN A 69 17.34 -11.43 -0.55
C ASN A 69 16.35 -11.13 -1.70
N PRO A 70 15.19 -11.83 -1.77
CA PRO A 70 14.20 -11.64 -2.83
C PRO A 70 13.53 -10.25 -2.83
N ASP A 71 13.65 -9.47 -1.75
CA ASP A 71 13.12 -8.09 -1.67
C ASP A 71 13.85 -7.13 -2.61
N PHE A 72 15.07 -7.52 -3.07
CA PHE A 72 15.87 -6.76 -4.04
C PHE A 72 15.81 -7.36 -5.45
N GLU A 73 14.85 -8.26 -5.72
CA GLU A 73 14.62 -8.84 -7.03
C GLU A 73 13.34 -8.30 -7.67
N ALA A 74 13.40 -8.09 -8.98
CA ALA A 74 12.23 -7.69 -9.75
C ALA A 74 12.05 -8.54 -11.01
N ILE A 75 10.80 -8.73 -11.40
CA ILE A 75 10.45 -9.27 -12.72
C ILE A 75 10.50 -8.10 -13.71
N LEU A 76 11.45 -8.14 -14.63
CA LEU A 76 11.58 -7.17 -15.71
C LEU A 76 10.73 -7.60 -16.91
N GLU A 77 9.75 -6.78 -17.27
CA GLU A 77 8.87 -7.02 -18.41
C GLU A 77 8.46 -5.67 -19.04
N PRO A 78 8.71 -5.43 -20.36
CA PRO A 78 9.44 -6.30 -21.28
C PRO A 78 10.95 -6.37 -21.00
N LEU A 79 11.56 -7.51 -21.24
CA LEU A 79 13.02 -7.63 -21.24
C LEU A 79 13.57 -7.09 -22.57
N PRO A 80 14.56 -6.17 -22.61
CA PRO A 80 15.14 -5.70 -23.87
C PRO A 80 15.70 -6.85 -24.73
N GLU A 81 15.48 -6.82 -26.05
CA GLU A 81 15.74 -7.96 -26.95
C GLU A 81 17.19 -8.49 -26.94
N ARG A 82 18.18 -7.61 -26.75
CA ARG A 82 19.60 -7.98 -26.77
C ARG A 82 20.20 -8.16 -25.37
N THR A 83 19.35 -8.37 -24.37
CA THR A 83 19.79 -8.56 -22.99
C THR A 83 20.45 -9.93 -22.82
N SER A 84 21.58 -9.96 -22.13
CA SER A 84 22.30 -11.17 -21.75
C SER A 84 22.33 -11.36 -20.23
N LEU A 85 22.57 -12.60 -19.78
CA LEU A 85 22.80 -12.86 -18.36
C LEU A 85 23.98 -12.02 -17.83
N LYS A 86 23.84 -11.52 -16.61
CA LYS A 86 24.82 -10.66 -15.92
C LYS A 86 24.98 -9.25 -16.49
N SER A 87 24.23 -8.88 -17.55
CA SER A 87 24.22 -7.49 -17.99
C SER A 87 23.48 -6.59 -17.02
N GLU A 88 23.88 -5.33 -16.94
CA GLU A 88 23.17 -4.29 -16.19
C GLU A 88 22.10 -3.66 -17.09
N VAL A 89 20.93 -3.44 -16.53
CA VAL A 89 19.80 -2.78 -17.19
C VAL A 89 19.25 -1.70 -16.27
N LEU A 90 19.07 -0.49 -16.79
CA LEU A 90 18.37 0.56 -16.06
C LEU A 90 16.87 0.27 -16.11
N VAL A 91 16.26 0.13 -14.94
CA VAL A 91 14.86 -0.24 -14.79
C VAL A 91 14.15 0.74 -13.89
N GLU A 92 12.85 0.87 -14.09
CA GLU A 92 11.93 1.55 -13.20
C GLU A 92 11.07 0.51 -12.49
N ILE A 93 11.01 0.56 -11.18
CA ILE A 93 10.13 -0.29 -10.38
C ILE A 93 8.70 0.23 -10.51
N VAL A 94 7.77 -0.64 -10.90
CA VAL A 94 6.35 -0.30 -11.10
C VAL A 94 5.44 -0.92 -10.03
N ARG A 95 5.96 -1.88 -9.27
CA ARG A 95 5.26 -2.50 -8.15
C ARG A 95 6.30 -3.07 -7.18
N GLU A 96 6.11 -2.81 -5.91
CA GLU A 96 6.89 -3.37 -4.80
C GLU A 96 6.79 -4.90 -4.70
N PRO A 97 7.70 -5.59 -3.98
CA PRO A 97 7.53 -6.98 -3.61
C PRO A 97 6.33 -7.13 -2.66
N ILE A 98 5.61 -8.25 -2.75
CA ILE A 98 4.45 -8.54 -1.90
C ILE A 98 4.69 -9.87 -1.20
N PHE A 99 4.53 -9.87 0.12
CA PHE A 99 4.54 -11.07 0.93
C PHE A 99 3.16 -11.26 1.59
N ASP A 100 2.48 -12.37 1.28
CA ASP A 100 1.15 -12.69 1.81
C ASP A 100 1.19 -13.70 2.99
N GLY A 101 2.35 -13.83 3.64
CA GLY A 101 2.58 -14.80 4.69
C GLY A 101 2.88 -16.23 4.19
N ARG A 102 2.71 -16.51 2.90
CA ARG A 102 2.94 -17.83 2.28
C ARG A 102 3.80 -17.75 1.01
N VAL A 103 3.57 -16.75 0.19
CA VAL A 103 4.24 -16.60 -1.10
C VAL A 103 4.86 -15.21 -1.17
N HIS A 104 6.13 -15.17 -1.55
CA HIS A 104 6.84 -13.94 -1.85
C HIS A 104 6.72 -13.65 -3.35
N LYS A 105 6.01 -12.58 -3.71
CA LYS A 105 5.99 -12.05 -5.08
C LYS A 105 7.07 -11.00 -5.24
N ARG A 106 7.99 -11.24 -6.17
CA ARG A 106 9.01 -10.25 -6.53
C ARG A 106 8.38 -8.94 -7.00
N ALA A 107 9.09 -7.85 -6.81
CA ALA A 107 8.76 -6.57 -7.42
C ALA A 107 8.55 -6.72 -8.94
N LYS A 108 7.82 -5.79 -9.56
CA LYS A 108 7.75 -5.65 -11.02
C LYS A 108 8.54 -4.44 -11.46
N ALA A 109 9.25 -4.60 -12.57
CA ALA A 109 10.01 -3.53 -13.20
C ALA A 109 9.72 -3.48 -14.70
N ARG A 110 9.93 -2.31 -15.28
CA ARG A 110 10.00 -2.09 -16.73
C ARG A 110 11.34 -1.45 -17.08
N PRO A 111 11.81 -1.52 -18.33
CA PRO A 111 12.94 -0.71 -18.76
C PRO A 111 12.66 0.76 -18.46
N ALA A 112 13.62 1.44 -17.85
CA ALA A 112 13.48 2.88 -17.59
C ALA A 112 13.43 3.67 -18.90
N ALA A 113 12.81 4.84 -18.88
CA ALA A 113 12.80 5.75 -20.01
C ALA A 113 14.24 6.15 -20.40
N PRO A 114 14.54 6.43 -21.70
CA PRO A 114 15.91 6.74 -22.14
C PRO A 114 16.55 7.95 -21.46
N ASP A 115 15.74 8.87 -20.95
CA ASP A 115 16.10 10.10 -20.24
C ASP A 115 15.95 9.98 -18.71
N ALA A 116 15.59 8.79 -18.21
CA ALA A 116 15.44 8.56 -16.79
C ALA A 116 16.78 8.68 -16.06
N VAL A 117 16.75 9.39 -14.94
CA VAL A 117 17.91 9.56 -14.07
C VAL A 117 17.84 8.51 -12.97
N PRO A 118 18.94 7.73 -12.73
CA PRO A 118 18.99 6.81 -11.61
C PRO A 118 18.73 7.54 -10.28
N GLY A 119 17.86 6.96 -9.46
CA GLY A 119 17.51 7.51 -8.16
C GLY A 119 16.44 6.66 -7.47
N GLY A 120 16.32 6.80 -6.17
CA GLY A 120 15.20 6.24 -5.41
C GLY A 120 13.88 6.93 -5.75
N ALA A 121 12.78 6.28 -5.45
CA ALA A 121 11.47 6.91 -5.40
C ALA A 121 11.52 8.18 -4.51
N SER A 122 10.62 9.11 -4.74
CA SER A 122 10.54 10.32 -3.92
C SER A 122 10.48 9.94 -2.44
N ALA A 123 11.37 10.52 -1.64
CA ALA A 123 11.37 10.31 -0.19
C ALA A 123 9.99 10.62 0.40
N LEU A 124 9.63 9.99 1.51
CA LEU A 124 8.37 10.25 2.20
C LEU A 124 8.12 11.75 2.40
N ARG A 125 9.17 12.48 2.79
CA ARG A 125 9.10 13.93 2.97
C ARG A 125 8.66 14.66 1.72
N ASP A 126 9.24 14.33 0.55
CA ASP A 126 8.91 14.97 -0.72
C ASP A 126 7.48 14.64 -1.16
N ARG A 127 7.03 13.40 -0.91
CA ARG A 127 5.65 12.97 -1.22
C ARG A 127 4.61 13.75 -0.42
N ILE A 128 4.82 13.93 0.89
CA ILE A 128 3.90 14.69 1.72
C ILE A 128 3.98 16.20 1.45
N GLU A 129 5.14 16.73 1.06
CA GLU A 129 5.29 18.13 0.60
C GLU A 129 4.53 18.42 -0.71
N ALA A 130 4.34 17.41 -1.55
CA ALA A 130 3.55 17.53 -2.77
C ALA A 130 2.03 17.60 -2.50
N THR A 131 1.59 17.36 -1.26
CA THR A 131 0.19 17.56 -0.86
C THR A 131 -0.02 19.00 -0.39
N ASP A 132 -1.25 19.50 -0.51
CA ASP A 132 -1.58 20.88 -0.09
C ASP A 132 -1.78 21.03 1.45
N HIS A 133 -1.31 20.04 2.23
CA HIS A 133 -1.47 20.05 3.68
C HIS A 133 -0.23 20.59 4.39
N PRO A 134 -0.40 21.41 5.45
CA PRO A 134 0.72 21.86 6.27
C PRO A 134 1.42 20.67 6.92
N ILE A 135 2.75 20.78 7.13
CA ILE A 135 3.56 19.74 7.73
C ILE A 135 4.15 20.25 9.03
N ARG A 136 3.85 19.55 10.10
CA ARG A 136 4.46 19.74 11.41
C ARG A 136 5.54 18.67 11.61
N THR A 137 6.80 19.09 11.64
CA THR A 137 7.90 18.18 11.97
C THR A 137 7.90 17.91 13.48
N VAL A 138 7.95 16.63 13.84
CA VAL A 138 8.04 16.16 15.22
C VAL A 138 9.51 15.95 15.55
N GLU A 139 9.94 16.55 16.67
CA GLU A 139 11.32 16.43 17.12
C GLU A 139 11.51 15.13 17.92
N PRO A 140 12.57 14.33 17.63
CA PRO A 140 12.78 13.02 18.25
C PRO A 140 12.92 13.02 19.79
N TYR A 141 13.19 14.20 20.38
CA TYR A 141 13.38 14.37 21.82
C TYR A 141 12.21 15.10 22.52
N GLY A 142 11.15 15.39 21.77
CA GLY A 142 9.91 16.01 22.26
C GLY A 142 8.86 14.98 22.68
N PRO A 143 7.62 15.44 22.93
CA PRO A 143 6.47 14.55 23.04
C PRO A 143 6.31 13.72 21.76
N ASP A 144 6.04 12.42 21.87
CA ASP A 144 5.74 11.56 20.73
C ASP A 144 4.31 11.80 20.24
N LEU A 145 4.16 12.82 19.38
CA LEU A 145 2.86 13.23 18.85
C LEU A 145 2.25 12.17 17.91
N LEU A 146 3.09 11.30 17.30
CA LEU A 146 2.58 10.19 16.50
C LEU A 146 1.96 9.13 17.41
N GLU A 147 2.61 8.81 18.53
CA GLU A 147 2.05 7.89 19.52
C GLU A 147 0.78 8.44 20.17
N GLU A 148 0.76 9.74 20.51
CA GLU A 148 -0.46 10.42 21.00
C GLU A 148 -1.62 10.34 19.98
N ALA A 149 -1.31 10.24 18.68
CA ALA A 149 -2.27 10.07 17.60
C ALA A 149 -2.59 8.59 17.27
N GLY A 150 -2.05 7.62 18.04
CA GLY A 150 -2.35 6.19 17.92
C GLY A 150 -1.42 5.41 16.99
N TRP A 151 -0.17 5.82 16.81
CA TRP A 151 0.78 5.16 15.90
C TRP A 151 0.92 3.66 16.17
N SER A 152 1.15 3.25 17.41
CA SER A 152 1.31 1.82 17.76
C SER A 152 0.06 1.00 17.45
N GLU A 153 -1.13 1.54 17.68
CA GLU A 153 -2.39 0.89 17.33
C GLU A 153 -2.54 0.74 15.80
N ILE A 154 -2.16 1.77 15.03
CA ILE A 154 -2.18 1.73 13.56
C ILE A 154 -1.25 0.63 13.04
N ILE A 155 -0.04 0.51 13.60
CA ILE A 155 0.92 -0.55 13.23
C ILE A 155 0.36 -1.94 13.57
N GLU A 156 -0.20 -2.13 14.77
CA GLU A 156 -0.81 -3.40 15.16
C GLU A 156 -1.96 -3.80 14.21
N GLN A 157 -2.83 -2.85 13.86
CA GLN A 157 -3.89 -3.09 12.89
C GLN A 157 -3.35 -3.45 11.50
N ALA A 158 -2.28 -2.78 11.05
CA ALA A 158 -1.64 -3.08 9.77
C ALA A 158 -1.00 -4.48 9.75
N GLU A 159 -0.36 -4.90 10.84
CA GLU A 159 0.28 -6.20 10.97
C GLU A 159 -0.72 -7.35 11.09
N THR A 160 -1.78 -7.15 11.87
CA THR A 160 -2.80 -8.19 12.13
C THR A 160 -3.87 -8.26 11.05
N GLY A 161 -4.10 -7.15 10.35
CA GLY A 161 -5.25 -6.99 9.43
C GLY A 161 -6.59 -6.95 10.16
N GLN A 162 -6.62 -6.78 11.49
CA GLN A 162 -7.84 -6.75 12.29
C GLN A 162 -8.16 -5.32 12.71
N ILE A 163 -9.38 -4.88 12.44
CA ILE A 163 -9.85 -3.54 12.79
C ILE A 163 -11.21 -3.65 13.44
N ASP A 164 -11.28 -3.30 14.71
CA ASP A 164 -12.54 -3.23 15.43
C ASP A 164 -13.29 -1.92 15.14
N PHE A 165 -14.61 -2.01 15.03
CA PHE A 165 -15.50 -0.86 14.94
C PHE A 165 -16.77 -1.08 15.80
N PRO A 166 -17.52 -0.05 16.15
CA PRO A 166 -18.74 -0.21 16.94
C PRO A 166 -19.73 -1.15 16.27
N GLY A 167 -19.87 -2.37 16.80
CA GLY A 167 -20.80 -3.39 16.33
C GLY A 167 -20.19 -4.52 15.52
N GLY A 168 -18.86 -4.52 15.28
CA GLY A 168 -18.20 -5.58 14.52
C GLY A 168 -16.70 -5.36 14.35
N SER A 169 -16.14 -6.11 13.43
CA SER A 169 -14.71 -6.05 13.04
C SER A 169 -14.53 -6.27 11.54
N LEU A 170 -13.42 -5.77 11.02
CA LEU A 170 -12.92 -6.07 9.67
C LEU A 170 -11.73 -7.02 9.77
N SER A 171 -11.66 -7.99 8.87
CA SER A 171 -10.46 -8.79 8.61
C SER A 171 -9.91 -8.44 7.23
N ILE A 172 -8.76 -7.77 7.18
CA ILE A 172 -8.08 -7.37 5.94
C ILE A 172 -7.07 -8.44 5.57
N ILE A 173 -7.30 -9.11 4.45
CA ILE A 173 -6.52 -10.28 4.01
C ILE A 173 -5.90 -10.00 2.64
N PRO A 174 -4.61 -9.66 2.55
CA PRO A 174 -3.94 -9.54 1.26
C PRO A 174 -3.80 -10.94 0.64
N THR A 175 -4.19 -11.05 -0.64
CA THR A 175 -4.03 -12.26 -1.44
C THR A 175 -3.17 -11.99 -2.67
N GLN A 176 -2.86 -13.03 -3.44
CA GLN A 176 -2.08 -12.88 -4.66
C GLN A 176 -2.79 -12.06 -5.76
N ALA A 177 -4.10 -11.98 -5.73
CA ALA A 177 -4.90 -11.35 -6.78
C ALA A 177 -5.49 -10.02 -6.34
N MET A 178 -5.89 -9.90 -5.08
CA MET A 178 -6.61 -8.76 -4.53
C MET A 178 -6.49 -8.71 -3.01
N THR A 179 -6.85 -7.61 -2.39
CA THR A 179 -7.09 -7.55 -0.95
C THR A 179 -8.56 -7.87 -0.69
N LEU A 180 -8.81 -8.81 0.21
CA LEU A 180 -10.15 -9.14 0.70
C LEU A 180 -10.36 -8.45 2.05
N ILE A 181 -11.51 -7.81 2.22
CA ILE A 181 -11.98 -7.26 3.49
C ILE A 181 -13.25 -8.01 3.85
N ASP A 182 -13.18 -8.82 4.90
CA ASP A 182 -14.30 -9.58 5.45
C ASP A 182 -14.91 -8.82 6.62
N VAL A 183 -16.24 -8.89 6.75
CA VAL A 183 -17.01 -8.15 7.74
C VAL A 183 -17.71 -9.09 8.68
N ASP A 184 -17.33 -9.06 9.97
CA ASP A 184 -17.97 -9.78 11.04
C ASP A 184 -18.60 -8.83 12.06
N GLY A 185 -19.72 -9.25 12.70
CA GLY A 185 -20.32 -8.43 13.74
C GLY A 185 -21.65 -8.98 14.26
N TRP A 186 -22.26 -8.22 15.18
CA TRP A 186 -23.48 -8.62 15.91
C TRP A 186 -24.66 -7.67 15.73
N LEU A 187 -24.53 -6.64 14.87
CA LEU A 187 -25.65 -5.79 14.48
C LEU A 187 -26.54 -6.50 13.45
N ASP A 188 -27.74 -5.97 13.21
CA ASP A 188 -28.51 -6.42 12.05
C ASP A 188 -27.77 -6.12 10.74
N ALA A 189 -28.08 -6.89 9.69
CA ALA A 189 -27.30 -6.89 8.46
C ALA A 189 -27.13 -5.50 7.81
N ASP A 190 -28.18 -4.69 7.77
CA ASP A 190 -28.13 -3.36 7.15
C ASP A 190 -27.29 -2.38 8.00
N ALA A 191 -27.46 -2.43 9.33
CA ALA A 191 -26.69 -1.59 10.24
C ALA A 191 -25.21 -2.00 10.27
N LEU A 192 -24.94 -3.30 10.30
CA LEU A 192 -23.57 -3.84 10.24
C LEU A 192 -22.88 -3.43 8.94
N ALA A 193 -23.53 -3.60 7.79
CA ALA A 193 -22.96 -3.23 6.51
C ALA A 193 -22.63 -1.74 6.41
N LEU A 194 -23.48 -0.86 6.97
CA LEU A 194 -23.24 0.58 6.96
C LEU A 194 -22.05 0.97 7.87
N ALA A 195 -22.00 0.44 9.10
CA ALA A 195 -20.90 0.70 10.03
C ALA A 195 -19.57 0.16 9.50
N ALA A 196 -19.59 -1.04 8.91
CA ALA A 196 -18.43 -1.65 8.26
C ALA A 196 -17.98 -0.86 7.03
N ALA A 197 -18.90 -0.27 6.25
CA ALA A 197 -18.56 0.54 5.08
C ALA A 197 -17.75 1.78 5.45
N GLU A 198 -18.13 2.47 6.53
CA GLU A 198 -17.37 3.61 7.06
C GLU A 198 -15.98 3.18 7.56
N ALA A 199 -15.92 2.05 8.27
CA ALA A 199 -14.64 1.51 8.77
C ALA A 199 -13.73 1.06 7.62
N ALA A 200 -14.26 0.33 6.64
CA ALA A 200 -13.50 -0.16 5.49
C ALA A 200 -12.97 0.98 4.61
N GLY A 201 -13.78 2.00 4.33
CA GLY A 201 -13.35 3.18 3.58
C GLY A 201 -12.20 3.91 4.27
N ARG A 202 -12.30 4.11 5.59
CA ARG A 202 -11.20 4.69 6.39
C ARG A 202 -9.94 3.82 6.39
N ALA A 203 -10.09 2.50 6.54
CA ALA A 203 -8.96 1.56 6.54
C ALA A 203 -8.22 1.56 5.21
N ILE A 204 -8.94 1.54 4.08
CA ILE A 204 -8.35 1.58 2.74
C ILE A 204 -7.48 2.83 2.59
N ARG A 205 -7.96 3.98 3.03
CA ARG A 205 -7.22 5.24 2.98
C ARG A 205 -6.06 5.24 3.97
N LEU A 206 -6.30 4.90 5.23
CA LEU A 206 -5.31 4.93 6.31
C LEU A 206 -4.07 4.10 5.99
N PHE A 207 -4.27 2.90 5.46
CA PHE A 207 -3.18 1.97 5.13
C PHE A 207 -2.72 2.07 3.67
N GLY A 208 -3.28 2.98 2.86
CA GLY A 208 -2.93 3.13 1.46
C GLY A 208 -3.16 1.85 0.65
N ILE A 209 -4.26 1.12 0.92
CA ILE A 209 -4.56 -0.16 0.25
C ILE A 209 -4.89 0.12 -1.22
N GLY A 210 -3.95 -0.21 -2.09
CA GLY A 210 -4.08 -0.02 -3.54
C GLY A 210 -4.38 -1.32 -4.30
N GLY A 211 -4.62 -1.16 -5.60
CA GLY A 211 -4.98 -2.27 -6.48
C GLY A 211 -6.42 -2.74 -6.30
N SER A 212 -6.69 -4.00 -6.66
CA SER A 212 -8.04 -4.55 -6.52
C SER A 212 -8.33 -4.92 -5.07
N THR A 213 -9.36 -4.31 -4.49
CA THR A 213 -9.87 -4.63 -3.16
C THR A 213 -11.32 -5.08 -3.25
N VAL A 214 -11.66 -6.16 -2.56
CA VAL A 214 -13.03 -6.69 -2.49
C VAL A 214 -13.49 -6.66 -1.04
N ILE A 215 -14.67 -6.09 -0.82
CA ILE A 215 -15.32 -6.08 0.50
C ILE A 215 -16.50 -7.04 0.45
N ASP A 216 -16.55 -7.97 1.40
CA ASP A 216 -17.66 -8.92 1.60
C ASP A 216 -18.52 -8.45 2.78
N PHE A 217 -19.60 -7.78 2.47
CA PHE A 217 -20.59 -7.30 3.43
C PHE A 217 -21.65 -8.35 3.73
N PRO A 218 -22.30 -8.30 4.90
CA PRO A 218 -23.55 -9.05 5.10
C PRO A 218 -24.57 -8.69 4.02
N THR A 219 -25.45 -9.65 3.70
CA THR A 219 -26.48 -9.44 2.67
C THR A 219 -27.40 -8.28 3.03
N VAL A 220 -27.31 -7.21 2.28
CA VAL A 220 -28.08 -5.97 2.49
C VAL A 220 -29.48 -6.08 1.87
N SER A 221 -30.50 -5.65 2.61
CA SER A 221 -31.91 -5.94 2.35
C SER A 221 -32.45 -5.44 0.99
N ASN A 222 -32.03 -4.24 0.54
CA ASN A 222 -32.59 -3.62 -0.65
C ASN A 222 -31.57 -2.75 -1.41
N LYS A 223 -31.95 -2.29 -2.60
CA LYS A 223 -31.08 -1.49 -3.48
C LYS A 223 -30.65 -0.15 -2.88
N ASP A 224 -31.55 0.51 -2.15
CA ASP A 224 -31.24 1.84 -1.57
C ASP A 224 -30.27 1.70 -0.39
N ALA A 225 -30.41 0.66 0.42
CA ALA A 225 -29.47 0.33 1.48
C ALA A 225 -28.08 -0.02 0.89
N ARG A 226 -28.01 -0.85 -0.16
CA ARG A 226 -26.74 -1.15 -0.87
C ARG A 226 -26.08 0.11 -1.43
N LYS A 227 -26.87 1.05 -1.96
CA LYS A 227 -26.33 2.33 -2.44
C LYS A 227 -25.72 3.13 -1.30
N LYS A 228 -26.38 3.23 -0.14
CA LYS A 228 -25.85 3.94 1.04
C LYS A 228 -24.54 3.32 1.53
N VAL A 229 -24.44 1.99 1.54
CA VAL A 229 -23.20 1.27 1.89
C VAL A 229 -22.08 1.63 0.91
N ALA A 230 -22.32 1.58 -0.41
CA ALA A 230 -21.32 1.96 -1.40
C ALA A 230 -20.89 3.43 -1.27
N ASP A 231 -21.84 4.34 -1.09
CA ASP A 231 -21.56 5.77 -0.89
C ASP A 231 -20.70 6.01 0.37
N ALA A 232 -20.96 5.28 1.47
CA ALA A 232 -20.20 5.38 2.71
C ALA A 232 -18.76 4.88 2.56
N VAL A 233 -18.53 3.77 1.85
CA VAL A 233 -17.17 3.31 1.53
C VAL A 233 -16.40 4.39 0.77
N MET A 234 -17.00 4.89 -0.31
CA MET A 234 -16.32 5.85 -1.19
C MET A 234 -16.03 7.18 -0.51
N ALA A 235 -16.90 7.61 0.43
CA ALA A 235 -16.62 8.78 1.25
C ALA A 235 -15.37 8.62 2.14
N GLY A 236 -15.06 7.39 2.59
CA GLY A 236 -13.87 7.09 3.39
C GLY A 236 -12.60 6.89 2.57
N VAL A 237 -12.71 6.32 1.36
CA VAL A 237 -11.55 6.02 0.49
C VAL A 237 -10.89 7.30 -0.04
N GLY A 238 -11.68 8.33 -0.36
CA GLY A 238 -11.16 9.56 -0.93
C GLY A 238 -11.22 9.60 -2.46
N GLU A 239 -10.54 10.58 -3.06
CA GLU A 239 -10.56 10.82 -4.51
C GLU A 239 -9.68 9.83 -5.28
N GLY A 240 -10.05 9.53 -6.52
CA GLY A 240 -9.25 8.76 -7.47
C GLY A 240 -9.52 7.25 -7.50
N ALA A 241 -10.33 6.70 -6.59
CA ALA A 241 -10.74 5.31 -6.62
C ALA A 241 -12.01 5.11 -7.45
N GLU A 242 -12.08 3.98 -8.15
CA GLU A 242 -13.28 3.52 -8.85
C GLU A 242 -13.86 2.29 -8.15
N ALA A 243 -15.19 2.18 -8.11
CA ALA A 243 -15.84 1.07 -7.43
C ALA A 243 -17.08 0.56 -8.17
N THR A 244 -17.37 -0.73 -7.97
CA THR A 244 -18.65 -1.32 -8.37
C THR A 244 -19.73 -0.95 -7.36
N ALA A 245 -21.01 -1.07 -7.76
CA ALA A 245 -22.09 -1.09 -6.77
C ALA A 245 -21.99 -2.35 -5.90
N VAL A 246 -22.47 -2.27 -4.65
CA VAL A 246 -22.68 -3.47 -3.81
C VAL A 246 -23.72 -4.36 -4.51
N ASN A 247 -23.35 -5.59 -4.82
CA ASN A 247 -24.21 -6.55 -5.52
C ASN A 247 -25.26 -7.19 -4.58
N GLY A 248 -26.12 -8.08 -5.13
CA GLY A 248 -27.15 -8.76 -4.36
C GLY A 248 -26.65 -9.74 -3.30
N PHE A 249 -25.36 -10.08 -3.32
CA PHE A 249 -24.71 -10.98 -2.37
C PHE A 249 -23.89 -10.24 -1.32
N GLY A 250 -23.86 -8.90 -1.35
CA GLY A 250 -23.11 -8.10 -0.40
C GLY A 250 -21.71 -7.71 -0.86
N VAL A 251 -21.28 -8.12 -2.05
CA VAL A 251 -19.90 -7.92 -2.52
C VAL A 251 -19.74 -6.61 -3.28
N MET A 252 -18.68 -5.86 -2.96
CA MET A 252 -18.24 -4.64 -3.64
C MET A 252 -16.76 -4.75 -4.01
N GLN A 253 -16.39 -4.26 -5.19
CA GLN A 253 -14.99 -4.18 -5.64
C GLN A 253 -14.57 -2.72 -5.82
N ILE A 254 -13.34 -2.41 -5.41
CA ILE A 254 -12.69 -1.10 -5.51
C ILE A 254 -11.36 -1.27 -6.24
N ILE A 255 -11.01 -0.28 -7.08
CA ILE A 255 -9.74 -0.24 -7.82
C ILE A 255 -9.12 1.14 -7.68
#